data_86785aa8b41d015cd21c4f64ba08ea28
#
_entry.id   86785aa8b41d015cd21c4f64ba08ea28
#
_cell.length_a   1.000
_cell.length_b   1.000
_cell.length_c   1.000
_cell.angle_alpha   90.00
_cell.angle_beta   90.00
_cell.angle_gamma   90.00
#
_symmetry.space_group_name_H-M   'P 1'
#
loop_
_entity.id
_entity.type
_entity.pdbx_description
1 polymer ?
#
loop_
_entity_poly.entity_id
_entity_poly.type
_entity_poly.pdbx_seq_one_letter_code
_entity_poly.pdbx_strand_id
1 'polypeptide(L)'
;CEKCLLQPDIFSKITADFLKISTGLNLTAYDESTHKGILRHLYLRKGYYSGEICLCIVVAKNVPEIKILSDRLLEKYPEIVSSVINVNNKDTNVILGDEEIVLTSKNYICDIMCKNAVNIAPKAFYQVNTPCAEQLYSSACDFAEPNGKTVLDLYCGAGTIGLSMARTA
;
A
#
# COMPACT_ATOMS: atom_id res chain seq x y z
N CYS A 1 -12.95 11.10 9.11
CA CYS A 1 -13.72 11.40 7.90
C CYS A 1 -14.49 10.13 7.51
N GLU A 2 -15.82 10.14 7.59
CA GLU A 2 -16.64 8.96 7.27
C GLU A 2 -16.71 8.71 5.75
N LYS A 3 -16.54 9.76 4.95
CA LYS A 3 -16.55 9.70 3.49
C LYS A 3 -15.46 10.61 2.92
N CYS A 4 -14.50 10.01 2.25
CA CYS A 4 -13.46 10.72 1.53
C CYS A 4 -13.68 10.54 0.02
N LEU A 5 -13.75 11.63 -0.73
CA LEU A 5 -13.98 11.60 -2.19
C LEU A 5 -12.73 11.18 -2.98
N LEU A 6 -11.55 11.17 -2.34
CA LEU A 6 -10.27 10.84 -2.98
C LEU A 6 -9.88 9.38 -2.84
N GLN A 7 -10.53 8.63 -1.94
CA GLN A 7 -10.20 7.23 -1.72
C GLN A 7 -11.35 6.30 -2.14
N PRO A 8 -11.05 5.04 -2.51
CA PRO A 8 -12.07 4.04 -2.80
C PRO A 8 -13.03 3.84 -1.61
N ASP A 9 -14.34 3.72 -1.89
CA ASP A 9 -15.37 3.51 -0.85
C ASP A 9 -15.10 2.30 0.07
N ILE A 10 -14.46 1.26 -0.48
CA ILE A 10 -14.08 0.06 0.29
C ILE A 10 -13.12 0.39 1.44
N PHE A 11 -12.27 1.41 1.32
CA PHE A 11 -11.36 1.82 2.40
C PHE A 11 -12.12 2.34 3.61
N SER A 12 -13.20 3.10 3.40
CA SER A 12 -14.06 3.55 4.51
C SER A 12 -14.71 2.37 5.23
N LYS A 13 -15.14 1.34 4.49
CA LYS A 13 -15.73 0.12 5.08
C LYS A 13 -14.69 -0.67 5.87
N ILE A 14 -13.51 -0.91 5.30
CA ILE A 14 -12.41 -1.61 5.99
C ILE A 14 -12.00 -0.84 7.26
N THR A 15 -11.88 0.49 7.19
CA THR A 15 -11.53 1.33 8.33
C THR A 15 -12.58 1.24 9.45
N ALA A 16 -13.87 1.28 9.11
CA ALA A 16 -14.94 1.16 10.11
C ALA A 16 -14.91 -0.20 10.82
N ASP A 17 -14.73 -1.29 10.07
CA ASP A 17 -14.60 -2.62 10.65
C ASP A 17 -13.31 -2.81 11.43
N PHE A 18 -12.19 -2.26 10.93
CA PHE A 18 -10.92 -2.23 11.66
C PHE A 18 -11.10 -1.60 13.05
N LEU A 19 -11.72 -0.43 13.13
CA LEU A 19 -11.99 0.25 14.40
C LEU A 19 -12.91 -0.57 15.31
N LYS A 20 -13.97 -1.16 14.77
CA LYS A 20 -14.89 -2.01 15.52
C LYS A 20 -14.21 -3.24 16.10
N ILE A 21 -13.43 -3.94 15.28
CA ILE A 21 -12.72 -5.17 15.69
C ILE A 21 -11.61 -4.83 16.70
N SER A 22 -10.83 -3.78 16.45
CA SER A 22 -9.74 -3.36 17.35
C SER A 22 -10.27 -2.97 18.74
N THR A 23 -11.41 -2.26 18.80
CA THR A 23 -12.08 -1.95 20.06
C THR A 23 -12.52 -3.22 20.79
N GLY A 24 -13.11 -4.18 20.08
CA GLY A 24 -13.51 -5.47 20.65
C GLY A 24 -12.36 -6.34 21.14
N LEU A 25 -11.14 -6.12 20.62
CA LEU A 25 -9.91 -6.78 21.05
C LEU A 25 -9.12 -5.98 22.09
N ASN A 26 -9.65 -4.85 22.58
CA ASN A 26 -8.98 -3.93 23.51
C ASN A 26 -7.62 -3.41 23.00
N LEU A 27 -7.46 -3.29 21.68
CA LEU A 27 -6.29 -2.69 21.08
C LEU A 27 -6.39 -1.16 21.18
N THR A 28 -5.43 -0.55 21.87
CA THR A 28 -5.38 0.89 22.09
C THR A 28 -4.70 1.64 20.97
N ALA A 29 -5.23 2.81 20.59
CA ALA A 29 -4.53 3.72 19.71
C ALA A 29 -3.22 4.21 20.37
N TYR A 30 -2.18 4.39 19.56
CA TYR A 30 -0.93 4.95 20.03
C TYR A 30 -1.07 6.48 20.19
N ASP A 31 -0.62 6.98 21.32
CA ASP A 31 -0.58 8.39 21.64
C ASP A 31 0.87 8.88 21.50
N GLU A 32 1.10 9.76 20.53
CA GLU A 32 2.43 10.28 20.20
C GLU A 32 3.01 11.17 21.33
N SER A 33 2.17 11.73 22.22
CA SER A 33 2.64 12.58 23.33
C SER A 33 3.08 11.77 24.54
N THR A 34 2.46 10.63 24.78
CA THR A 34 2.74 9.76 25.93
C THR A 34 3.54 8.52 25.55
N HIS A 35 3.72 8.26 24.26
CA HIS A 35 4.34 7.07 23.69
C HIS A 35 3.71 5.75 24.16
N LYS A 36 2.37 5.78 24.42
CA LYS A 36 1.61 4.63 24.90
C LYS A 36 0.56 4.20 23.87
N GLY A 37 0.28 2.90 23.83
CA GLY A 37 -0.69 2.31 22.91
C GLY A 37 -0.03 1.35 21.94
N ILE A 38 -0.84 0.76 21.04
CA ILE A 38 -0.42 -0.32 20.15
C ILE A 38 -0.56 0.10 18.69
N LEU A 39 -1.76 0.54 18.28
CA LEU A 39 -2.10 0.85 16.90
C LEU A 39 -1.64 2.27 16.53
N ARG A 40 -0.70 2.39 15.59
CA ARG A 40 -0.22 3.68 15.09
C ARG A 40 -0.95 4.12 13.85
N HIS A 41 -0.96 3.28 12.80
CA HIS A 41 -1.60 3.63 11.53
C HIS A 41 -2.27 2.41 10.91
N LEU A 42 -3.33 2.66 10.16
CA LEU A 42 -3.90 1.75 9.18
C LEU A 42 -3.49 2.26 7.79
N TYR A 43 -2.68 1.49 7.07
CA TYR A 43 -2.23 1.84 5.74
C TYR A 43 -2.81 0.87 4.72
N LEU A 44 -3.58 1.40 3.77
CA LEU A 44 -4.26 0.64 2.73
C LEU A 44 -3.75 1.03 1.35
N ARG A 45 -3.52 0.06 0.50
CA ARG A 45 -3.24 0.26 -0.91
C ARG A 45 -4.19 -0.58 -1.75
N LYS A 46 -4.61 -0.06 -2.89
CA LYS A 46 -5.45 -0.79 -3.83
C LYS A 46 -4.89 -0.65 -5.24
N GLY A 47 -4.77 -1.78 -5.94
CA GLY A 47 -4.53 -1.80 -7.37
C GLY A 47 -5.71 -1.21 -8.13
N TYR A 48 -5.43 -0.37 -9.10
CA TYR A 48 -6.48 0.31 -9.89
C TYR A 48 -7.19 -0.67 -10.81
N TYR A 49 -6.44 -1.47 -11.57
CA TYR A 49 -6.98 -2.45 -12.50
C TYR A 49 -7.29 -3.79 -11.84
N SER A 50 -6.42 -4.26 -10.96
CA SER A 50 -6.58 -5.57 -10.29
C SER A 50 -7.66 -5.56 -9.23
N GLY A 51 -7.87 -4.42 -8.57
CA GLY A 51 -8.73 -4.33 -7.39
C GLY A 51 -8.13 -4.95 -6.12
N GLU A 52 -6.96 -5.59 -6.21
CA GLU A 52 -6.24 -6.18 -5.07
C GLU A 52 -5.93 -5.14 -4.00
N ILE A 53 -6.10 -5.50 -2.72
CA ILE A 53 -5.84 -4.62 -1.59
C ILE A 53 -4.70 -5.18 -0.75
N CYS A 54 -3.77 -4.28 -0.37
CA CYS A 54 -2.79 -4.52 0.68
C CYS A 54 -3.26 -3.83 1.96
N LEU A 55 -3.34 -4.61 3.04
CA LEU A 55 -3.60 -4.18 4.40
C LEU A 55 -2.26 -4.14 5.15
N CYS A 56 -1.83 -2.96 5.58
CA CYS A 56 -0.66 -2.82 6.43
C CYS A 56 -1.07 -2.18 7.76
N ILE A 57 -0.93 -2.95 8.84
CA ILE A 57 -1.24 -2.51 10.20
C ILE A 57 0.06 -2.05 10.86
N VAL A 58 0.18 -0.76 11.09
CA VAL A 58 1.38 -0.20 11.73
C VAL A 58 1.17 -0.15 13.23
N VAL A 59 2.09 -0.77 13.96
CA VAL A 59 1.99 -0.94 15.42
C VAL A 59 3.28 -0.48 16.12
N ALA A 60 3.16 0.01 17.35
CA ALA A 60 4.32 0.30 18.20
C ALA A 60 5.00 -1.00 18.70
N LYS A 61 4.21 -2.05 18.88
CA LYS A 61 4.67 -3.41 19.21
C LYS A 61 3.71 -4.44 18.65
N ASN A 62 4.25 -5.58 18.22
CA ASN A 62 3.41 -6.69 17.80
C ASN A 62 2.83 -7.43 19.01
N VAL A 63 1.52 -7.70 18.96
CA VAL A 63 0.78 -8.50 19.96
C VAL A 63 -0.13 -9.49 19.22
N PRO A 64 -0.47 -10.67 19.82
CA PRO A 64 -1.25 -11.70 19.13
C PRO A 64 -2.61 -11.22 18.58
N GLU A 65 -3.22 -10.24 19.22
CA GLU A 65 -4.51 -9.68 18.83
C GLU A 65 -4.47 -9.00 17.46
N ILE A 66 -3.29 -8.53 17.00
CA ILE A 66 -3.12 -7.93 15.66
C ILE A 66 -3.34 -8.98 14.57
N LYS A 67 -2.86 -10.20 14.78
CA LYS A 67 -3.13 -11.29 13.85
C LYS A 67 -4.62 -11.61 13.80
N ILE A 68 -5.30 -11.67 14.94
CA ILE A 68 -6.76 -11.91 15.02
C ILE A 68 -7.53 -10.81 14.29
N LEU A 69 -7.12 -9.54 14.47
CA LEU A 69 -7.69 -8.40 13.76
C LEU A 69 -7.54 -8.55 12.24
N SER A 70 -6.34 -8.90 11.80
CA SER A 70 -6.05 -9.13 10.38
C SER A 70 -6.89 -10.28 9.82
N ASP A 71 -6.91 -11.44 10.48
CA ASP A 71 -7.62 -12.64 10.03
C ASP A 71 -9.13 -12.33 9.83
N ARG A 72 -9.76 -11.61 10.76
CA ARG A 72 -11.17 -11.20 10.64
C ARG A 72 -11.44 -10.26 9.48
N LEU A 73 -10.47 -9.37 9.15
CA LEU A 73 -10.59 -8.50 7.98
C LEU A 73 -10.40 -9.28 6.68
N LEU A 74 -9.45 -10.22 6.64
CA LEU A 74 -9.23 -11.12 5.50
C LEU A 74 -10.46 -11.99 5.20
N GLU A 75 -11.12 -12.52 6.22
CA GLU A 75 -12.37 -13.29 6.05
C GLU A 75 -13.49 -12.43 5.46
N LYS A 76 -13.58 -11.15 5.83
CA LYS A 76 -14.66 -10.27 5.41
C LYS A 76 -14.41 -9.60 4.05
N TYR A 77 -13.15 -9.37 3.69
CA TYR A 77 -12.73 -8.63 2.50
C TYR A 77 -11.78 -9.49 1.64
N PRO A 78 -12.32 -10.33 0.75
CA PRO A 78 -11.49 -11.20 -0.10
C PRO A 78 -10.58 -10.42 -1.07
N GLU A 79 -10.86 -9.13 -1.28
CA GLU A 79 -9.99 -8.24 -2.04
C GLU A 79 -8.65 -7.97 -1.34
N ILE A 80 -8.56 -8.19 -0.01
CA ILE A 80 -7.31 -8.09 0.73
C ILE A 80 -6.48 -9.35 0.47
N VAL A 81 -5.56 -9.28 -0.45
CA VAL A 81 -4.68 -10.40 -0.85
C VAL A 81 -3.31 -10.35 -0.17
N SER A 82 -2.98 -9.21 0.44
CA SER A 82 -1.73 -9.00 1.17
C SER A 82 -2.04 -8.35 2.51
N SER A 83 -1.60 -8.97 3.60
CA SER A 83 -1.68 -8.41 4.95
C SER A 83 -0.32 -8.45 5.62
N VAL A 84 0.10 -7.30 6.15
CA VAL A 84 1.41 -7.08 6.75
C VAL A 84 1.24 -6.34 8.07
N ILE A 85 1.95 -6.80 9.12
CA ILE A 85 2.17 -6.02 10.33
C ILE A 85 3.50 -5.28 10.13
N ASN A 86 3.48 -3.97 10.26
CA ASN A 86 4.70 -3.17 10.26
C ASN A 86 4.96 -2.65 11.68
N VAL A 87 6.10 -3.00 12.26
CA VAL A 87 6.46 -2.57 13.61
C VAL A 87 7.27 -1.29 13.52
N ASN A 88 6.71 -0.22 14.07
CA ASN A 88 7.37 1.07 14.20
C ASN A 88 7.33 1.53 15.66
N ASN A 89 8.38 1.23 16.38
CA ASN A 89 8.57 1.60 17.79
C ASN A 89 9.41 2.88 17.98
N LYS A 90 9.76 3.55 16.87
CA LYS A 90 10.60 4.75 16.91
C LYS A 90 9.76 6.00 17.16
N ASP A 91 10.35 6.96 17.85
CA ASP A 91 9.83 8.34 17.94
C ASP A 91 10.21 9.09 16.66
N THR A 92 9.31 9.04 15.67
CA THR A 92 9.56 9.58 14.33
C THR A 92 8.26 9.86 13.59
N ASN A 93 8.29 10.80 12.68
CA ASN A 93 7.19 11.11 11.76
C ASN A 93 7.09 10.11 10.59
N VAL A 94 8.03 9.17 10.47
CA VAL A 94 7.97 8.13 9.44
C VAL A 94 6.89 7.13 9.81
N ILE A 95 5.96 6.89 8.90
CA ILE A 95 4.81 6.00 9.13
C ILE A 95 5.27 4.54 9.26
N LEU A 96 6.09 4.06 8.31
CA LEU A 96 6.50 2.67 8.23
C LEU A 96 7.86 2.45 8.91
N GLY A 97 7.91 1.55 9.88
CA GLY A 97 9.15 1.08 10.52
C GLY A 97 9.94 0.09 9.64
N ASP A 98 11.04 -0.39 10.18
CA ASP A 98 11.95 -1.27 9.44
C ASP A 98 11.49 -2.74 9.42
N GLU A 99 10.82 -3.19 10.48
CA GLU A 99 10.38 -4.57 10.66
C GLU A 99 9.00 -4.80 10.03
N GLU A 100 8.89 -5.86 9.23
CA GLU A 100 7.65 -6.31 8.60
C GLU A 100 7.40 -7.79 8.90
N ILE A 101 6.18 -8.12 9.31
CA ILE A 101 5.70 -9.49 9.52
C ILE A 101 4.58 -9.74 8.52
N VAL A 102 4.83 -10.62 7.56
CA VAL A 102 3.87 -10.97 6.50
C VAL A 102 2.90 -12.03 7.03
N LEU A 103 1.61 -11.76 6.97
CA LEU A 103 0.54 -12.65 7.45
C LEU A 103 -0.10 -13.47 6.34
N THR A 104 0.10 -13.10 5.10
CA THR A 104 -0.40 -13.77 3.89
C THR A 104 0.74 -14.39 3.09
N SER A 105 0.45 -15.02 1.95
CA SER A 105 1.49 -15.65 1.10
C SER A 105 2.46 -14.65 0.45
N LYS A 106 2.07 -13.37 0.33
CA LYS A 106 2.88 -12.31 -0.29
C LYS A 106 2.69 -10.98 0.47
N ASN A 107 3.70 -10.11 0.44
CA ASN A 107 3.65 -8.77 1.04
C ASN A 107 3.40 -7.65 0.02
N TYR A 108 2.85 -7.99 -1.14
CA TYR A 108 2.58 -7.04 -2.22
C TYR A 108 1.24 -7.34 -2.87
N ILE A 109 0.71 -6.36 -3.57
CA ILE A 109 -0.39 -6.51 -4.52
C ILE A 109 0.15 -6.45 -5.94
N CYS A 110 -0.51 -7.13 -6.88
CA CYS A 110 -0.24 -6.97 -8.30
C CYS A 110 -1.16 -5.90 -8.88
N ASP A 111 -0.65 -5.09 -9.80
CA ASP A 111 -1.47 -4.18 -10.60
C ASP A 111 -0.89 -4.05 -12.01
N ILE A 112 -1.53 -3.25 -12.84
CA ILE A 112 -1.08 -2.99 -14.20
C ILE A 112 -0.79 -1.49 -14.33
N MET A 113 0.38 -1.16 -14.92
CA MET A 113 0.75 0.20 -15.27
C MET A 113 1.28 0.21 -16.70
N CYS A 114 0.66 0.97 -17.60
CA CYS A 114 1.04 1.01 -19.02
C CYS A 114 1.18 -0.40 -19.65
N LYS A 115 0.22 -1.29 -19.39
CA LYS A 115 0.20 -2.70 -19.83
C LYS A 115 1.32 -3.59 -19.24
N ASN A 116 2.08 -3.11 -18.27
CA ASN A 116 3.08 -3.91 -17.56
C ASN A 116 2.53 -4.33 -16.20
N ALA A 117 2.70 -5.61 -15.85
CA ALA A 117 2.39 -6.09 -14.51
C ALA A 117 3.44 -5.56 -13.52
N VAL A 118 2.98 -5.02 -12.40
CA VAL A 118 3.83 -4.45 -11.35
C VAL A 118 3.45 -5.02 -9.99
N ASN A 119 4.45 -5.29 -9.16
CA ASN A 119 4.25 -5.70 -7.77
C ASN A 119 4.46 -4.49 -6.86
N ILE A 120 3.46 -4.19 -6.04
CA ILE A 120 3.42 -3.00 -5.19
C ILE A 120 3.45 -3.44 -3.73
N ALA A 121 4.62 -3.36 -3.10
CA ALA A 121 4.80 -3.61 -1.67
C ALA A 121 4.44 -2.36 -0.84
N PRO A 122 4.20 -2.48 0.50
CA PRO A 122 3.87 -1.35 1.35
C PRO A 122 4.84 -0.17 1.24
N LYS A 123 6.14 -0.43 1.20
CA LYS A 123 7.19 0.60 1.13
C LYS A 123 7.52 1.08 -0.28
N ALA A 124 7.04 0.39 -1.33
CA ALA A 124 7.33 0.79 -2.70
C ALA A 124 6.60 2.10 -3.05
N PHE A 125 7.33 3.04 -3.67
CA PHE A 125 6.67 4.18 -4.28
C PHE A 125 5.87 3.71 -5.50
N TYR A 126 4.62 4.15 -5.57
CA TYR A 126 3.74 3.89 -6.72
C TYR A 126 2.76 5.05 -6.90
N GLN A 127 2.52 5.46 -8.11
CA GLN A 127 1.58 6.55 -8.41
C GLN A 127 0.14 6.12 -8.10
N VAL A 128 -0.48 6.81 -7.14
CA VAL A 128 -1.83 6.46 -6.66
C VAL A 128 -2.94 6.78 -7.67
N ASN A 129 -2.72 7.74 -8.55
CA ASN A 129 -3.64 8.09 -9.64
C ASN A 129 -3.16 7.43 -10.93
N THR A 130 -3.44 6.15 -11.10
CA THR A 130 -3.00 5.34 -12.24
C THR A 130 -3.37 5.96 -13.59
N PRO A 131 -4.62 6.42 -13.86
CA PRO A 131 -4.95 7.02 -15.14
C PRO A 131 -4.11 8.27 -15.48
N CYS A 132 -3.90 9.15 -14.51
CA CYS A 132 -3.06 10.33 -14.73
C CYS A 132 -1.59 9.95 -14.90
N ALA A 133 -1.11 8.95 -14.17
CA ALA A 133 0.26 8.45 -14.30
C ALA A 133 0.50 7.84 -15.70
N GLU A 134 -0.45 7.08 -16.22
CA GLU A 134 -0.37 6.50 -17.57
C GLU A 134 -0.34 7.60 -18.65
N GLN A 135 -1.12 8.67 -18.52
CA GLN A 135 -1.06 9.81 -19.42
C GLN A 135 0.30 10.52 -19.35
N LEU A 136 0.81 10.74 -18.13
CA LEU A 136 2.14 11.33 -17.92
C LEU A 136 3.25 10.48 -18.57
N TYR A 137 3.19 9.16 -18.39
CA TYR A 137 4.19 8.23 -18.93
C TYR A 137 4.11 8.14 -20.46
N SER A 138 2.89 8.20 -21.03
CA SER A 138 2.71 8.32 -22.48
C SER A 138 3.37 9.58 -23.02
N SER A 139 3.12 10.74 -22.40
CA SER A 139 3.75 12.00 -22.81
C SER A 139 5.28 11.94 -22.66
N ALA A 140 5.79 11.34 -21.59
CA ALA A 140 7.23 11.16 -21.41
C ALA A 140 7.84 10.26 -22.51
N CYS A 141 7.12 9.21 -22.91
CA CYS A 141 7.52 8.34 -24.02
C CYS A 141 7.57 9.11 -25.35
N ASP A 142 6.56 9.93 -25.62
CA ASP A 142 6.48 10.75 -26.84
C ASP A 142 7.66 11.74 -26.91
N PHE A 143 8.03 12.38 -25.80
CA PHE A 143 9.19 13.28 -25.73
C PHE A 143 10.53 12.57 -25.83
N ALA A 144 10.67 11.37 -25.27
CA ALA A 144 11.90 10.59 -25.28
C ALA A 144 12.21 10.01 -26.68
N GLU A 145 11.16 9.77 -27.49
CA GLU A 145 11.28 9.09 -28.79
C GLU A 145 12.17 7.84 -28.71
N PRO A 146 11.83 6.84 -27.86
CA PRO A 146 12.75 5.77 -27.47
C PRO A 146 13.03 4.76 -28.57
N ASN A 147 12.34 4.82 -29.71
CA ASN A 147 12.42 3.82 -30.78
C ASN A 147 13.85 3.61 -31.26
N GLY A 148 14.37 2.41 -31.09
CA GLY A 148 15.73 2.03 -31.45
C GLY A 148 16.84 2.73 -30.65
N LYS A 149 16.50 3.32 -29.48
CA LYS A 149 17.45 4.02 -28.59
C LYS A 149 17.66 3.24 -27.30
N THR A 150 18.80 3.42 -26.67
CA THR A 150 19.03 3.00 -25.28
C THR A 150 18.51 4.07 -24.35
N VAL A 151 17.57 3.69 -23.47
CA VAL A 151 16.97 4.57 -22.47
C VAL A 151 17.55 4.28 -21.10
N LEU A 152 17.98 5.32 -20.39
CA LEU A 152 18.46 5.25 -19.02
C LEU A 152 17.47 5.93 -18.10
N ASP A 153 16.80 5.15 -17.22
CA ASP A 153 15.86 5.62 -16.21
C ASP A 153 16.58 5.79 -14.87
N LEU A 154 17.00 7.02 -14.57
CA LEU A 154 17.67 7.37 -13.31
C LEU A 154 16.64 7.59 -12.20
N TYR A 155 16.93 7.04 -11.01
CA TYR A 155 16.00 7.06 -9.86
C TYR A 155 14.66 6.34 -10.13
N CYS A 156 14.73 5.24 -10.89
CA CYS A 156 13.58 4.55 -11.48
C CYS A 156 12.50 4.09 -10.47
N GLY A 157 12.81 3.95 -9.18
CA GLY A 157 11.88 3.40 -8.19
C GLY A 157 11.38 2.00 -8.58
N ALA A 158 10.07 1.84 -8.79
CA ALA A 158 9.48 0.60 -9.32
C ALA A 158 9.74 0.38 -10.82
N GLY A 159 10.44 1.28 -11.50
CA GLY A 159 10.82 1.17 -12.91
C GLY A 159 9.66 1.38 -13.88
N THR A 160 8.51 1.88 -13.44
CA THR A 160 7.28 1.92 -14.26
C THR A 160 7.40 2.82 -15.48
N ILE A 161 8.19 3.91 -15.41
CA ILE A 161 8.42 4.81 -16.56
C ILE A 161 9.30 4.09 -17.60
N GLY A 162 10.47 3.58 -17.19
CA GLY A 162 11.37 2.84 -18.07
C GLY A 162 10.68 1.63 -18.71
N LEU A 163 9.91 0.86 -17.92
CA LEU A 163 9.14 -0.28 -18.43
C LEU A 163 8.07 0.13 -19.44
N SER A 164 7.47 1.31 -19.32
CA SER A 164 6.49 1.81 -20.31
C SER A 164 7.13 2.06 -21.67
N MET A 165 8.42 2.39 -21.71
CA MET A 165 9.20 2.64 -22.92
C MET A 165 9.86 1.38 -23.50
N ALA A 166 10.07 0.34 -22.69
CA ALA A 166 10.87 -0.85 -23.05
C ALA A 166 10.34 -1.65 -24.25
N ARG A 167 9.08 -1.41 -24.67
CA ARG A 167 8.50 -2.07 -25.85
C ARG A 167 8.88 -1.40 -27.18
N THR A 168 9.38 -0.17 -27.09
CA THR A 168 9.70 0.67 -28.25
C THR A 168 11.18 1.07 -28.29
N ALA A 169 11.88 0.95 -27.16
CA ALA A 169 13.31 1.24 -27.05
C ALA A 169 14.20 0.19 -27.74
#